data_478764885777fb33cdc6ace65c4ab7a0
#
_entry.id   478764885777fb33cdc6ace65c4ab7a0
#
_cell.length_a   1.000
_cell.length_b   1.000
_cell.length_c   1.000
_cell.angle_alpha   90.00
_cell.angle_beta   90.00
_cell.angle_gamma   90.00
#
_symmetry.space_group_name_H-M   'P 1'
#
loop_
_entity.id
_entity.type
_entity.pdbx_description
1 polymer ?
#
loop_
_entity_poly.entity_id
_entity_poly.type
_entity_poly.pdbx_seq_one_letter_code
_entity_poly.pdbx_strand_id
1 'polypeptide(L)' 'FPGGEIVRNTEADRLQIIFDEKPDDEQREALKQNGFRWSPRYGAWQRQLTRNAEIAARRALGLTE' A
#
# COMPACT_ATOMS: atom_id res chain seq x y z
N PHE A 1 -4.07 2.14 9.78
CA PHE A 1 -3.90 3.59 9.70
C PHE A 1 -5.27 4.26 9.48
N PRO A 2 -5.39 5.53 9.79
CA PRO A 2 -6.65 6.24 9.53
C PRO A 2 -6.99 6.21 8.04
N GLY A 3 -8.15 5.66 7.70
CA GLY A 3 -8.60 5.57 6.32
C GLY A 3 -8.33 4.26 5.63
N GLY A 4 -7.75 3.27 6.34
CA GLY A 4 -7.52 1.97 5.74
C GLY A 4 -6.66 1.06 6.59
N GLU A 5 -6.13 0.02 5.97
CA GLU A 5 -5.28 -0.92 6.69
C GLU A 5 -4.15 -1.43 5.80
N ILE A 6 -3.07 -1.83 6.46
CA ILE A 6 -1.92 -2.46 5.80
C ILE A 6 -1.95 -3.93 6.15
N VAL A 7 -1.97 -4.79 5.14
CA VAL A 7 -2.09 -6.24 5.30
C VAL A 7 -0.83 -6.93 4.79
N ARG A 8 -0.25 -7.78 5.62
CA ARG A 8 0.87 -8.62 5.22
C ARG A 8 0.30 -9.95 4.73
N ASN A 9 0.10 -10.04 3.43
CA ASN A 9 -0.47 -11.24 2.82
C ASN A 9 0.67 -12.23 2.51
N THR A 10 0.92 -13.11 3.45
CA THR A 10 2.02 -14.06 3.33
C THR A 10 1.77 -15.14 2.29
N GLU A 11 0.53 -15.49 2.04
CA GLU A 11 0.19 -16.47 1.02
C GLU A 11 0.48 -15.97 -0.38
N ALA A 12 0.16 -14.71 -0.65
CA ALA A 12 0.41 -14.08 -1.94
C ALA A 12 1.80 -13.47 -2.04
N ASP A 13 2.54 -13.42 -0.93
CA ASP A 13 3.83 -12.76 -0.84
C ASP A 13 3.74 -11.28 -1.23
N ARG A 14 2.71 -10.61 -0.72
CA ARG A 14 2.43 -9.20 -1.03
C ARG A 14 2.16 -8.40 0.23
N LEU A 15 2.65 -7.17 0.25
CA LEU A 15 2.23 -6.17 1.23
C LEU A 15 1.13 -5.36 0.55
N GLN A 16 -0.03 -5.31 1.19
CA GLN A 16 -1.23 -4.73 0.61
C GLN A 16 -1.72 -3.56 1.43
N ILE A 17 -2.12 -2.50 0.74
CA ILE A 17 -2.73 -1.33 1.37
C ILE A 17 -4.16 -1.26 0.87
N ILE A 18 -5.09 -1.36 1.81
CA ILE A 18 -6.52 -1.34 1.52
C ILE A 18 -7.10 -0.07 2.09
N PHE A 19 -7.70 0.75 1.24
CA PHE A 19 -8.32 2.01 1.65
C PHE A 19 -9.80 1.83 1.87
N ASP A 20 -10.36 2.52 2.87
CA ASP A 20 -11.80 2.54 3.11
C ASP A 20 -12.54 3.22 1.96
N GLU A 21 -11.92 4.24 1.38
CA GLU A 21 -12.43 4.96 0.23
C GLU A 21 -11.33 5.09 -0.80
N LYS A 22 -11.71 5.31 -2.06
CA LYS A 22 -10.75 5.46 -3.14
C LYS A 22 -9.78 6.61 -2.84
N PRO A 23 -8.47 6.36 -2.88
CA PRO A 23 -7.49 7.42 -2.62
C PRO A 23 -7.51 8.47 -3.75
N ASP A 24 -7.13 9.70 -3.41
CA ASP A 24 -7.05 10.78 -4.39
C ASP A 24 -5.83 10.62 -5.30
N ASP A 25 -5.71 11.49 -6.29
CA ASP A 25 -4.64 11.42 -7.29
C ASP A 25 -3.26 11.55 -6.65
N GLU A 26 -3.12 12.43 -5.67
CA GLU A 26 -1.86 12.66 -4.99
C GLU A 26 -1.43 11.41 -4.23
N GLN A 27 -2.37 10.78 -3.52
CA GLN A 27 -2.10 9.55 -2.78
C GLN A 27 -1.75 8.42 -3.73
N ARG A 28 -2.47 8.28 -4.85
CA ARG A 28 -2.18 7.24 -5.84
C ARG A 28 -0.79 7.41 -6.44
N GLU A 29 -0.40 8.65 -6.70
CA GLU A 29 0.93 8.94 -7.25
C GLU A 29 2.01 8.55 -6.25
N ALA A 30 1.82 8.87 -4.98
CA ALA A 30 2.76 8.49 -3.93
C ALA A 30 2.90 6.97 -3.83
N LEU A 31 1.80 6.24 -3.97
CA LEU A 31 1.83 4.77 -3.96
C LEU A 31 2.65 4.23 -5.13
N LYS A 32 2.44 4.76 -6.32
CA LYS A 32 3.19 4.34 -7.51
C LYS A 32 4.67 4.63 -7.37
N GLN A 33 5.02 5.80 -6.85
CA GLN A 33 6.42 6.19 -6.64
C GLN A 33 7.11 5.29 -5.62
N ASN A 34 6.34 4.67 -4.74
CA ASN A 34 6.86 3.75 -3.74
C ASN A 34 6.72 2.28 -4.15
N GLY A 35 6.48 2.03 -5.43
CA GLY A 35 6.49 0.68 -5.99
C GLY A 35 5.20 -0.11 -5.84
N PHE A 36 4.14 0.53 -5.37
CA PHE A 36 2.84 -0.13 -5.24
C PHE A 36 2.06 -0.07 -6.54
N ARG A 37 1.29 -1.13 -6.81
CA ARG A 37 0.44 -1.24 -7.98
C ARG A 37 -0.95 -1.66 -7.55
N TRP A 38 -1.95 -1.14 -8.25
CA TRP A 38 -3.34 -1.50 -7.98
C TRP A 38 -3.63 -2.92 -8.42
N SER A 39 -4.26 -3.69 -7.54
CA SER A 39 -4.73 -5.03 -7.84
C SER A 39 -6.25 -5.09 -7.76
N PRO A 40 -6.95 -5.18 -8.89
CA PRO A 40 -8.41 -5.31 -8.87
C PRO A 40 -8.86 -6.58 -8.17
N ARG A 41 -8.06 -7.65 -8.30
CA ARG A 41 -8.38 -8.94 -7.69
C ARG A 41 -8.50 -8.85 -6.18
N TYR A 42 -7.58 -8.14 -5.54
CA TYR A 42 -7.56 -7.99 -4.09
C TYR A 42 -8.21 -6.71 -3.60
N GLY A 43 -8.52 -5.79 -4.51
CA GLY A 43 -9.02 -4.48 -4.12
C GLY A 43 -8.01 -3.71 -3.30
N ALA A 44 -6.74 -3.85 -3.62
CA ALA A 44 -5.66 -3.30 -2.82
C ALA A 44 -4.51 -2.79 -3.67
N TRP A 45 -3.76 -1.85 -3.14
CA TRP A 45 -2.47 -1.44 -3.68
C TRP A 45 -1.42 -2.35 -3.06
N GLN A 46 -0.58 -2.98 -3.88
CA GLN A 46 0.34 -3.98 -3.37
C GLN A 46 1.69 -3.96 -4.05
N ARG A 47 2.68 -4.51 -3.34
CA ARG A 47 4.00 -4.81 -3.86
C ARG A 47 4.51 -6.05 -3.16
N GLN A 48 5.62 -6.63 -3.64
CA GLN A 48 6.19 -7.81 -3.01
C GLN A 48 6.45 -7.57 -1.52
N LEU A 49 6.15 -8.56 -0.69
CA LEU A 49 6.31 -8.47 0.76
C LEU A 49 7.79 -8.56 1.13
N THR A 50 8.39 -7.42 1.39
CA THR A 50 9.78 -7.31 1.80
C THR A 50 9.87 -6.31 2.94
N ARG A 51 11.03 -6.25 3.57
CA ARG A 51 11.27 -5.25 4.61
C ARG A 51 11.15 -3.83 4.04
N ASN A 52 11.68 -3.63 2.84
CA ASN A 52 11.58 -2.33 2.18
C ASN A 52 10.15 -1.95 1.82
N ALA A 53 9.28 -2.94 1.58
CA ALA A 53 7.89 -2.68 1.29
C ALA A 53 7.18 -2.02 2.46
N GLU A 54 7.49 -2.43 3.68
CA GLU A 54 6.89 -1.82 4.88
C GLU A 54 7.32 -0.36 5.04
N ILE A 55 8.60 -0.09 4.80
CA ILE A 55 9.11 1.28 4.83
C ILE A 55 8.45 2.11 3.74
N ALA A 56 8.35 1.56 2.53
CA ALA A 56 7.72 2.24 1.41
C ALA A 56 6.24 2.54 1.66
N ALA A 57 5.53 1.62 2.30
CA ALA A 57 4.13 1.84 2.65
C ALA A 57 3.97 3.02 3.61
N ARG A 58 4.83 3.10 4.61
CA ARG A 58 4.79 4.20 5.57
C ARG A 58 5.06 5.54 4.89
N ARG A 59 6.03 5.57 3.97
CA ARG A 59 6.33 6.78 3.21
C ARG A 59 5.16 7.20 2.33
N ALA A 60 4.58 6.25 1.62
CA ALA A 60 3.47 6.53 0.72
C ALA A 60 2.24 7.06 1.47
N LEU A 61 2.04 6.61 2.70
CA LEU A 61 0.89 7.01 3.51
C LEU A 61 1.19 8.19 4.45
N GLY A 62 2.41 8.70 4.43
CA GLY A 62 2.79 9.78 5.32
C GLY A 62 2.88 9.37 6.79
N LEU A 63 3.10 8.08 7.05
CA LEU A 63 3.20 7.54 8.40
C LEU A 63 4.66 7.53 8.86
N THR A 64 5.29 8.67 8.83
CA THR A 64 6.68 8.81 9.26
C THR A 64 6.73 9.11 10.76
N GLU A 65 7.75 8.61 11.40
CA GLU A 65 7.98 8.89 12.81
C GLU A 65 8.57 10.26 13.02
#